data_5b8596c7ef67462d94f19a5097e95571
#
_entry.id   5b8596c7ef67462d94f19a5097e95571
#
_cell.length_a   1.000
_cell.length_b   1.000
_cell.length_c   1.000
_cell.angle_alpha   90.00
_cell.angle_beta   90.00
_cell.angle_gamma   90.00
#
_symmetry.space_group_name_H-M   'P 1'
#
loop_
_entity.id
_entity.type
_entity.pdbx_description
1 polymer ?
#
loop_
_entity_poly.entity_id
_entity_poly.type
_entity_poly.pdbx_seq_one_letter_code
_entity_poly.pdbx_strand_id
1 'polypeptide(L)'
;MAEGKEVPNVNFMLEFCLPNYPNNPAMQDKRKFYSSNKYNDYMKYIDTGIKDLKNIDFVEYSNNSTKSSGIFNQDGKMNKKQIALTREHLRETESVIWSGVVSFEERFGLNWCNNFEQAKNIMQSELPKFFKRAGLNPDNIEWFAGLHENTDNRHIHLIFFEKEPQRLTDNGKGYSMGKLSCLAMDEFKANMELCATDFKAREIRIRTNLIKEANEAFNEVSSLKLKSMLVKLSNNFPPEGHLYYNGENMEHLRPQIDKISDYILKHNYKIKREKNYFTDALKEKQDTIDKYCKRNGYKQTSTIGDQMQKDLYRRLGGIVIKQALEIKKLELERTQLNAKYKMEKAMQRKKMSQLLDQCIYLNRLVEYEAIHSFQEFIKNLEEVHFKRLKEEGLIQEDGGYEMEM
;
A
#
# COMPACT_ATOMS: atom_id res chain seq x y z
N MET A 1 -43.59 2.46 4.78
CA MET A 1 -42.90 2.06 3.53
C MET A 1 -41.62 1.36 4.00
N ALA A 2 -41.48 0.07 3.70
CA ALA A 2 -40.25 -0.64 4.05
C ALA A 2 -39.09 0.00 3.26
N GLU A 3 -38.10 0.54 3.98
CA GLU A 3 -36.84 0.95 3.36
C GLU A 3 -36.31 -0.23 2.55
N GLY A 4 -36.30 -0.09 1.24
CA GLY A 4 -35.75 -1.11 0.35
C GLY A 4 -34.31 -1.36 0.77
N LYS A 5 -34.00 -2.58 1.18
CA LYS A 5 -32.62 -2.97 1.49
C LYS A 5 -31.77 -2.70 0.24
N GLU A 6 -30.93 -1.69 0.32
CA GLU A 6 -30.01 -1.34 -0.76
C GLU A 6 -29.12 -2.55 -1.10
N VAL A 7 -29.18 -2.98 -2.36
CA VAL A 7 -28.41 -4.15 -2.82
C VAL A 7 -26.93 -3.77 -2.80
N PRO A 8 -26.02 -4.62 -2.26
CA PRO A 8 -24.60 -4.32 -2.28
C PRO A 8 -24.05 -4.35 -3.70
N ASN A 9 -23.21 -3.41 -4.04
CA ASN A 9 -22.55 -3.37 -5.34
C ASN A 9 -21.62 -4.58 -5.57
N VAL A 10 -21.05 -5.11 -4.48
CA VAL A 10 -20.15 -6.27 -4.51
C VAL A 10 -20.61 -7.29 -3.49
N ASN A 11 -20.72 -8.55 -3.90
CA ASN A 11 -20.91 -9.69 -3.01
C ASN A 11 -19.74 -10.65 -3.15
N PHE A 12 -19.27 -11.23 -2.05
CA PHE A 12 -18.22 -12.23 -2.02
C PHE A 12 -18.65 -13.40 -1.16
N MET A 13 -18.83 -14.54 -1.79
CA MET A 13 -19.10 -15.82 -1.14
C MET A 13 -17.85 -16.68 -1.22
N LEU A 14 -17.51 -17.35 -0.13
CA LEU A 14 -16.33 -18.18 -0.03
C LEU A 14 -16.65 -19.47 0.69
N GLU A 15 -16.30 -20.57 0.07
CA GLU A 15 -16.33 -21.91 0.64
C GLU A 15 -14.90 -22.43 0.79
N PHE A 16 -14.72 -23.47 1.60
CA PHE A 16 -13.42 -24.13 1.73
C PHE A 16 -13.55 -25.65 1.79
N CYS A 17 -12.48 -26.32 1.38
CA CYS A 17 -12.30 -27.76 1.49
C CYS A 17 -11.03 -28.02 2.30
N LEU A 18 -11.15 -28.86 3.34
CA LEU A 18 -10.01 -29.26 4.16
C LEU A 18 -9.32 -30.48 3.55
N PRO A 19 -7.98 -30.51 3.55
CA PRO A 19 -7.26 -31.73 3.26
C PRO A 19 -7.48 -32.72 4.41
N ASN A 20 -7.54 -34.01 4.12
CA ASN A 20 -7.53 -35.08 5.13
C ASN A 20 -8.47 -34.89 6.33
N TYR A 21 -9.76 -34.62 6.07
CA TYR A 21 -10.76 -34.53 7.12
C TYR A 21 -11.59 -35.84 7.15
N PRO A 22 -11.13 -36.90 7.89
CA PRO A 22 -11.69 -38.21 7.79
C PRO A 22 -13.13 -38.33 8.30
N ASN A 23 -13.59 -37.41 9.16
CA ASN A 23 -14.86 -37.49 9.85
C ASN A 23 -15.95 -36.58 9.26
N ASN A 24 -15.73 -35.89 8.13
CA ASN A 24 -16.74 -35.07 7.47
C ASN A 24 -16.93 -35.46 6.00
N PRO A 25 -18.00 -36.26 5.69
CA PRO A 25 -18.27 -36.73 4.33
C PRO A 25 -18.35 -35.59 3.30
N ALA A 26 -18.95 -34.45 3.65
CA ALA A 26 -19.11 -33.31 2.76
C ALA A 26 -17.74 -32.70 2.37
N MET A 27 -16.76 -32.70 3.29
CA MET A 27 -15.40 -32.24 2.99
C MET A 27 -14.64 -33.24 2.13
N GLN A 28 -14.83 -34.54 2.37
CA GLN A 28 -14.26 -35.58 1.53
C GLN A 28 -14.81 -35.51 0.10
N ASP A 29 -16.11 -35.27 -0.07
CA ASP A 29 -16.74 -35.16 -1.38
C ASP A 29 -16.24 -33.91 -2.14
N LYS A 30 -16.10 -32.77 -1.44
CA LYS A 30 -15.46 -31.57 -2.02
C LYS A 30 -14.03 -31.87 -2.46
N ARG A 31 -13.24 -32.56 -1.62
CA ARG A 31 -11.85 -32.93 -1.97
C ARG A 31 -11.78 -33.85 -3.17
N LYS A 32 -12.63 -34.89 -3.21
CA LYS A 32 -12.77 -35.78 -4.36
C LYS A 32 -13.16 -35.00 -5.62
N PHE A 33 -13.99 -34.00 -5.51
CA PHE A 33 -14.36 -33.14 -6.61
C PHE A 33 -13.14 -32.41 -7.18
N TYR A 34 -12.36 -31.72 -6.35
CA TYR A 34 -11.17 -30.99 -6.79
C TYR A 34 -10.06 -31.90 -7.33
N SER A 35 -9.96 -33.14 -6.87
CA SER A 35 -9.00 -34.12 -7.37
C SER A 35 -9.51 -34.94 -8.56
N SER A 36 -10.78 -34.82 -8.97
CA SER A 36 -11.45 -35.63 -9.98
C SER A 36 -11.45 -34.98 -11.39
N ASN A 37 -11.81 -35.79 -12.37
CA ASN A 37 -12.05 -35.31 -13.73
C ASN A 37 -13.24 -34.33 -13.82
N LYS A 38 -14.21 -34.39 -12.90
CA LYS A 38 -15.32 -33.42 -12.81
C LYS A 38 -14.82 -32.01 -12.54
N TYR A 39 -13.72 -31.89 -11.81
CA TYR A 39 -13.08 -30.59 -11.61
C TYR A 39 -12.51 -30.01 -12.92
N ASN A 40 -12.06 -30.85 -13.84
CA ASN A 40 -11.67 -30.38 -15.18
C ASN A 40 -12.83 -29.71 -15.93
N ASP A 41 -14.06 -30.22 -15.76
CA ASP A 41 -15.26 -29.59 -16.32
C ASP A 41 -15.58 -28.27 -15.62
N TYR A 42 -15.40 -28.21 -14.31
CA TYR A 42 -15.53 -26.97 -13.54
C TYR A 42 -14.47 -25.93 -13.94
N MET A 43 -13.22 -26.34 -14.13
CA MET A 43 -12.17 -25.44 -14.64
C MET A 43 -12.47 -24.94 -16.05
N LYS A 44 -13.03 -25.79 -16.91
CA LYS A 44 -13.54 -25.36 -18.21
C LYS A 44 -14.70 -24.38 -18.07
N TYR A 45 -15.61 -24.60 -17.11
CA TYR A 45 -16.69 -23.67 -16.83
C TYR A 45 -16.15 -22.30 -16.35
N ILE A 46 -15.16 -22.26 -15.46
CA ILE A 46 -14.50 -21.01 -15.06
C ILE A 46 -13.86 -20.31 -16.26
N ASP A 47 -13.23 -21.08 -17.14
CA ASP A 47 -12.55 -20.56 -18.34
C ASP A 47 -13.53 -20.06 -19.41
N THR A 48 -14.65 -20.75 -19.61
CA THR A 48 -15.56 -20.54 -20.75
C THR A 48 -16.92 -19.95 -20.39
N GLY A 49 -17.33 -20.00 -19.12
CA GLY A 49 -18.66 -19.58 -18.68
C GLY A 49 -19.81 -20.50 -19.14
N ILE A 50 -19.53 -21.70 -19.66
CA ILE A 50 -20.51 -22.60 -20.22
C ILE A 50 -20.76 -23.79 -19.29
N LYS A 51 -21.99 -23.91 -18.76
CA LYS A 51 -22.38 -24.95 -17.79
C LYS A 51 -22.53 -26.35 -18.44
N ASP A 52 -22.93 -26.43 -19.69
CA ASP A 52 -23.28 -27.67 -20.36
C ASP A 52 -22.27 -28.00 -21.45
N LEU A 53 -21.18 -28.67 -21.06
CA LEU A 53 -20.13 -29.09 -21.98
C LEU A 53 -20.45 -30.35 -22.76
N LYS A 54 -21.57 -31.05 -22.45
CA LYS A 54 -21.91 -32.32 -23.09
C LYS A 54 -22.49 -32.19 -24.51
N ASN A 55 -23.01 -31.02 -24.88
CA ASN A 55 -23.72 -30.78 -26.12
C ASN A 55 -23.10 -29.69 -27.00
N ILE A 56 -21.87 -29.27 -26.74
CA ILE A 56 -21.23 -28.24 -27.56
C ILE A 56 -20.36 -28.90 -28.59
N ASP A 57 -20.77 -28.75 -29.84
CA ASP A 57 -19.98 -29.17 -31.00
C ASP A 57 -18.66 -28.37 -31.00
N PHE A 58 -17.53 -29.07 -31.10
CA PHE A 58 -16.18 -28.50 -31.01
C PHE A 58 -15.92 -27.37 -32.02
N VAL A 59 -16.70 -27.32 -33.09
CA VAL A 59 -16.64 -26.30 -34.16
C VAL A 59 -17.33 -25.00 -33.75
N GLU A 60 -18.42 -25.05 -32.99
CA GLU A 60 -19.07 -23.86 -32.42
C GLU A 60 -18.26 -23.25 -31.28
N TYR A 61 -17.54 -24.09 -30.54
CA TYR A 61 -16.66 -23.71 -29.46
C TYR A 61 -15.46 -22.83 -29.89
N SER A 62 -14.86 -23.18 -31.05
CA SER A 62 -13.70 -22.46 -31.59
C SER A 62 -14.06 -21.09 -32.18
N ASN A 63 -15.34 -20.87 -32.53
CA ASN A 63 -15.82 -19.63 -33.14
C ASN A 63 -16.41 -18.63 -32.13
N ASN A 64 -16.61 -19.01 -30.87
CA ASN A 64 -17.26 -18.16 -29.85
C ASN A 64 -16.24 -17.57 -28.86
N SER A 65 -15.21 -16.91 -29.38
CA SER A 65 -14.20 -16.18 -28.62
C SER A 65 -14.77 -14.99 -27.81
N THR A 66 -16.05 -14.69 -27.97
CA THR A 66 -16.71 -13.53 -27.33
C THR A 66 -17.34 -13.82 -25.97
N LYS A 67 -17.35 -15.07 -25.50
CA LYS A 67 -18.04 -15.46 -24.25
C LYS A 67 -17.13 -15.89 -23.10
N SER A 68 -15.84 -16.06 -23.34
CA SER A 68 -14.87 -16.51 -22.35
C SER A 68 -13.78 -15.48 -22.16
N SER A 69 -13.61 -15.02 -20.93
CA SER A 69 -12.49 -14.14 -20.58
C SER A 69 -11.16 -14.89 -20.44
N GLY A 70 -11.21 -16.22 -20.27
CA GLY A 70 -10.05 -17.04 -19.90
C GLY A 70 -9.72 -16.99 -18.41
N ILE A 71 -8.81 -17.86 -17.99
CA ILE A 71 -8.30 -17.92 -16.61
C ILE A 71 -7.08 -17.00 -16.47
N PHE A 72 -6.98 -16.32 -15.35
CA PHE A 72 -5.84 -15.46 -15.00
C PHE A 72 -5.40 -15.66 -13.54
N ASN A 73 -4.17 -15.28 -13.27
CA ASN A 73 -3.55 -15.28 -11.94
C ASN A 73 -2.74 -14.00 -11.70
N GLN A 74 -1.80 -14.01 -10.75
CA GLN A 74 -0.91 -12.88 -10.45
C GLN A 74 -0.04 -12.46 -11.64
N ASP A 75 0.30 -13.39 -12.54
CA ASP A 75 1.19 -13.15 -13.68
C ASP A 75 0.42 -12.70 -14.94
N GLY A 76 -0.89 -12.81 -14.92
CA GLY A 76 -1.77 -12.43 -16.02
C GLY A 76 -2.59 -13.58 -16.58
N LYS A 77 -2.91 -13.53 -17.89
CA LYS A 77 -3.69 -14.58 -18.55
C LYS A 77 -2.90 -15.88 -18.61
N MET A 78 -3.49 -16.96 -18.11
CA MET A 78 -2.86 -18.27 -18.07
C MET A 78 -2.94 -18.97 -19.42
N ASN A 79 -1.83 -19.58 -19.84
CA ASN A 79 -1.80 -20.46 -20.99
C ASN A 79 -2.15 -21.91 -20.60
N LYS A 80 -2.35 -22.78 -21.62
CA LYS A 80 -2.74 -24.18 -21.40
C LYS A 80 -1.77 -24.96 -20.49
N LYS A 81 -0.46 -24.68 -20.56
CA LYS A 81 0.54 -25.35 -19.73
C LYS A 81 0.42 -24.91 -18.27
N GLN A 82 0.25 -23.61 -18.02
CA GLN A 82 0.04 -23.07 -16.68
C GLN A 82 -1.24 -23.62 -16.06
N ILE A 83 -2.33 -23.67 -16.81
CA ILE A 83 -3.60 -24.26 -16.36
C ILE A 83 -3.42 -25.74 -15.99
N ALA A 84 -2.69 -26.52 -16.80
CA ALA A 84 -2.42 -27.93 -16.52
C ALA A 84 -1.58 -28.09 -15.24
N LEU A 85 -0.54 -27.28 -15.05
CA LEU A 85 0.30 -27.28 -13.86
C LEU A 85 -0.49 -26.90 -12.60
N THR A 86 -1.29 -25.84 -12.66
CA THR A 86 -2.15 -25.43 -11.54
C THR A 86 -3.15 -26.51 -11.15
N ARG A 87 -3.68 -27.25 -12.13
CA ARG A 87 -4.55 -28.44 -11.87
C ARG A 87 -3.80 -29.54 -11.13
N GLU A 88 -2.55 -29.80 -11.49
CA GLU A 88 -1.70 -30.76 -10.82
C GLU A 88 -1.42 -30.34 -9.36
N HIS A 89 -0.98 -29.09 -9.16
CA HIS A 89 -0.79 -28.51 -7.82
C HIS A 89 -2.07 -28.62 -6.97
N LEU A 90 -3.22 -28.34 -7.54
CA LEU A 90 -4.50 -28.41 -6.81
C LEU A 90 -4.89 -29.85 -6.43
N ARG A 91 -4.50 -30.86 -7.22
CA ARG A 91 -4.73 -32.28 -6.92
C ARG A 91 -3.83 -32.75 -5.78
N GLU A 92 -2.60 -32.30 -5.77
CA GLU A 92 -1.52 -32.76 -4.88
C GLU A 92 -1.48 -31.95 -3.57
N THR A 93 -2.01 -30.72 -3.56
CA THR A 93 -1.92 -29.87 -2.37
C THR A 93 -2.54 -30.52 -1.13
N GLU A 94 -1.83 -30.46 -0.04
CA GLU A 94 -2.34 -30.82 1.29
C GLU A 94 -2.92 -29.63 2.05
N SER A 95 -2.94 -28.47 1.40
CA SER A 95 -3.47 -27.23 1.96
C SER A 95 -4.98 -27.15 1.91
N VAL A 96 -5.53 -26.20 2.68
CA VAL A 96 -6.92 -25.79 2.54
C VAL A 96 -7.13 -25.19 1.14
N ILE A 97 -8.17 -25.64 0.46
CA ILE A 97 -8.58 -25.05 -0.82
C ILE A 97 -9.79 -24.16 -0.56
N TRP A 98 -9.69 -22.90 -0.94
CA TRP A 98 -10.80 -21.96 -0.93
C TRP A 98 -11.33 -21.76 -2.34
N SER A 99 -12.65 -21.80 -2.48
CA SER A 99 -13.36 -21.52 -3.72
C SER A 99 -14.40 -20.45 -3.47
N GLY A 100 -14.41 -19.40 -4.25
CA GLY A 100 -15.28 -18.27 -4.06
C GLY A 100 -15.81 -17.66 -5.34
N VAL A 101 -16.85 -16.85 -5.17
CA VAL A 101 -17.46 -16.07 -6.23
C VAL A 101 -17.57 -14.62 -5.77
N VAL A 102 -16.97 -13.73 -6.52
CA VAL A 102 -17.14 -12.28 -6.39
C VAL A 102 -18.15 -11.85 -7.45
N SER A 103 -19.37 -11.50 -7.03
CA SER A 103 -20.42 -11.03 -7.92
C SER A 103 -20.68 -9.55 -7.76
N PHE A 104 -21.04 -8.89 -8.85
CA PHE A 104 -21.29 -7.47 -8.93
C PHE A 104 -22.76 -7.20 -9.20
N GLU A 105 -23.29 -6.12 -8.63
CA GLU A 105 -24.57 -5.59 -9.05
C GLU A 105 -24.52 -5.25 -10.56
N GLU A 106 -25.60 -5.41 -11.29
CA GLU A 106 -25.64 -5.36 -12.75
C GLU A 106 -24.99 -4.09 -13.31
N ARG A 107 -25.45 -2.91 -12.90
CA ARG A 107 -24.94 -1.63 -13.40
C ARG A 107 -23.49 -1.38 -12.96
N PHE A 108 -23.21 -1.78 -11.76
CA PHE A 108 -21.85 -1.67 -11.21
C PHE A 108 -20.88 -2.59 -11.97
N GLY A 109 -21.26 -3.84 -12.22
CA GLY A 109 -20.47 -4.80 -12.98
C GLY A 109 -20.23 -4.34 -14.42
N LEU A 110 -21.25 -3.80 -15.10
CA LEU A 110 -21.12 -3.25 -16.44
C LEU A 110 -20.12 -2.09 -16.53
N ASN A 111 -20.05 -1.26 -15.53
CA ASN A 111 -19.14 -0.10 -15.52
C ASN A 111 -17.70 -0.46 -15.13
N TRP A 112 -17.52 -1.42 -14.21
CA TRP A 112 -16.24 -1.61 -13.52
C TRP A 112 -15.61 -2.97 -13.68
N CYS A 113 -16.34 -3.98 -14.10
CA CYS A 113 -15.87 -5.31 -14.42
C CYS A 113 -16.32 -5.72 -15.82
N ASN A 114 -16.19 -4.78 -16.76
CA ASN A 114 -16.74 -4.90 -18.10
C ASN A 114 -15.91 -5.82 -19.02
N ASN A 115 -14.66 -6.05 -18.69
CA ASN A 115 -13.77 -6.87 -19.50
C ASN A 115 -12.72 -7.57 -18.64
N PHE A 116 -12.06 -8.54 -19.27
CA PHE A 116 -11.00 -9.34 -18.69
C PHE A 116 -9.89 -8.49 -18.02
N GLU A 117 -9.40 -7.44 -18.67
CA GLU A 117 -8.30 -6.63 -18.15
C GLU A 117 -8.70 -5.88 -16.87
N GLN A 118 -9.91 -5.37 -16.80
CA GLN A 118 -10.42 -4.72 -15.59
C GLN A 118 -10.55 -5.73 -14.44
N ALA A 119 -11.15 -6.89 -14.68
CA ALA A 119 -11.29 -7.95 -13.70
C ALA A 119 -9.91 -8.41 -13.18
N LYS A 120 -8.98 -8.67 -14.09
CA LYS A 120 -7.61 -9.06 -13.75
C LYS A 120 -6.92 -8.01 -12.89
N ASN A 121 -6.91 -6.75 -13.32
CA ASN A 121 -6.21 -5.67 -12.64
C ASN A 121 -6.77 -5.43 -11.22
N ILE A 122 -8.09 -5.50 -11.04
CA ILE A 122 -8.73 -5.36 -9.73
C ILE A 122 -8.32 -6.53 -8.83
N MET A 123 -8.42 -7.77 -9.31
CA MET A 123 -8.08 -8.95 -8.52
C MET A 123 -6.59 -8.97 -8.14
N GLN A 124 -5.70 -8.69 -9.07
CA GLN A 124 -4.25 -8.59 -8.81
C GLN A 124 -3.91 -7.51 -7.78
N SER A 125 -4.66 -6.41 -7.76
CA SER A 125 -4.47 -5.31 -6.82
C SER A 125 -5.02 -5.62 -5.41
N GLU A 126 -6.18 -6.29 -5.31
CA GLU A 126 -6.91 -6.40 -4.05
C GLU A 126 -6.75 -7.76 -3.36
N LEU A 127 -6.49 -8.86 -4.10
CA LEU A 127 -6.30 -10.18 -3.49
C LEU A 127 -5.11 -10.24 -2.51
N PRO A 128 -3.92 -9.71 -2.82
CA PRO A 128 -2.81 -9.75 -1.87
C PRO A 128 -3.14 -9.05 -0.55
N LYS A 129 -3.91 -7.96 -0.60
CA LYS A 129 -4.37 -7.23 0.59
C LYS A 129 -5.38 -8.05 1.39
N PHE A 130 -6.32 -8.71 0.68
CA PHE A 130 -7.28 -9.62 1.30
C PHE A 130 -6.58 -10.78 1.99
N PHE A 131 -5.63 -11.45 1.33
CA PHE A 131 -4.87 -12.56 1.91
C PHE A 131 -4.16 -12.11 3.19
N LYS A 132 -3.42 -11.02 3.13
CA LYS A 132 -2.74 -10.46 4.30
C LYS A 132 -3.72 -10.13 5.43
N ARG A 133 -4.87 -9.55 5.11
CA ARG A 133 -5.89 -9.19 6.09
C ARG A 133 -6.57 -10.43 6.69
N ALA A 134 -6.71 -11.49 5.91
CA ALA A 134 -7.22 -12.79 6.34
C ALA A 134 -6.21 -13.62 7.16
N GLY A 135 -4.99 -13.11 7.35
CA GLY A 135 -3.91 -13.79 8.06
C GLY A 135 -3.20 -14.85 7.23
N LEU A 136 -3.25 -14.71 5.89
CA LEU A 136 -2.52 -15.55 4.94
C LEU A 136 -1.27 -14.79 4.45
N ASN A 137 -0.20 -15.52 4.17
CA ASN A 137 0.98 -14.96 3.52
C ASN A 137 0.74 -14.90 2.00
N PRO A 138 0.63 -13.70 1.37
CA PRO A 138 0.35 -13.59 -0.05
C PRO A 138 1.39 -14.29 -0.95
N ASP A 139 2.65 -14.34 -0.52
CA ASP A 139 3.73 -14.97 -1.29
C ASP A 139 3.62 -16.50 -1.31
N ASN A 140 2.94 -17.06 -0.29
CA ASN A 140 2.66 -18.48 -0.17
C ASN A 140 1.31 -18.88 -0.77
N ILE A 141 0.56 -17.97 -1.37
CA ILE A 141 -0.73 -18.29 -2.01
C ILE A 141 -0.54 -18.49 -3.51
N GLU A 142 -1.08 -19.60 -4.00
CA GLU A 142 -1.39 -19.79 -5.41
C GLU A 142 -2.90 -19.52 -5.61
N TRP A 143 -3.22 -18.68 -6.59
CA TRP A 143 -4.61 -18.35 -6.91
C TRP A 143 -4.83 -18.21 -8.41
N PHE A 144 -6.04 -18.47 -8.83
CA PHE A 144 -6.49 -18.21 -10.18
C PHE A 144 -7.98 -17.86 -10.20
N ALA A 145 -8.35 -17.10 -11.22
CA ALA A 145 -9.70 -16.58 -11.36
C ALA A 145 -10.16 -16.55 -12.82
N GLY A 146 -11.47 -16.52 -13.03
CA GLY A 146 -12.08 -16.36 -14.34
C GLY A 146 -13.29 -15.44 -14.26
N LEU A 147 -13.42 -14.51 -15.22
CA LEU A 147 -14.56 -13.62 -15.35
C LEU A 147 -15.65 -14.27 -16.19
N HIS A 148 -16.87 -14.28 -15.66
CA HIS A 148 -18.09 -14.68 -16.36
C HIS A 148 -18.96 -13.46 -16.67
N GLU A 149 -19.21 -13.27 -17.95
CA GLU A 149 -19.95 -12.13 -18.49
C GLU A 149 -21.36 -12.50 -18.97
N ASN A 150 -21.68 -13.79 -18.96
CA ASN A 150 -22.86 -14.35 -19.61
C ASN A 150 -24.11 -14.41 -18.74
N THR A 151 -24.10 -13.79 -17.58
CA THR A 151 -25.19 -13.76 -16.62
C THR A 151 -25.62 -12.33 -16.38
N ASP A 152 -26.85 -12.12 -15.91
CA ASP A 152 -27.38 -10.79 -15.55
C ASP A 152 -26.44 -10.06 -14.58
N ASN A 153 -25.78 -10.82 -13.70
CA ASN A 153 -24.76 -10.31 -12.80
C ASN A 153 -23.39 -10.83 -13.18
N ARG A 154 -22.49 -9.94 -13.59
CA ARG A 154 -21.09 -10.28 -13.83
C ARG A 154 -20.46 -10.80 -12.55
N HIS A 155 -19.66 -11.84 -12.65
CA HIS A 155 -19.01 -12.43 -11.49
C HIS A 155 -17.67 -13.06 -11.84
N ILE A 156 -16.80 -13.10 -10.83
CA ILE A 156 -15.48 -13.69 -10.95
C ILE A 156 -15.46 -14.94 -10.07
N HIS A 157 -15.17 -16.09 -10.65
CA HIS A 157 -14.81 -17.28 -9.90
C HIS A 157 -13.35 -17.17 -9.45
N LEU A 158 -13.10 -17.51 -8.20
CA LEU A 158 -11.81 -17.46 -7.58
C LEU A 158 -11.51 -18.76 -6.86
N ILE A 159 -10.33 -19.33 -7.09
CA ILE A 159 -9.79 -20.43 -6.30
C ILE A 159 -8.41 -20.06 -5.83
N PHE A 160 -8.09 -20.41 -4.57
CA PHE A 160 -6.77 -20.21 -4.01
C PHE A 160 -6.46 -21.23 -2.92
N PHE A 161 -5.18 -21.47 -2.69
CA PHE A 161 -4.65 -22.36 -1.67
C PHE A 161 -3.21 -21.97 -1.30
N GLU A 162 -2.74 -22.44 -0.15
CA GLU A 162 -1.34 -22.23 0.24
C GLU A 162 -0.45 -23.23 -0.51
N LYS A 163 0.66 -22.74 -1.09
CA LYS A 163 1.68 -23.58 -1.75
C LYS A 163 2.29 -24.55 -0.74
N GLU A 164 2.66 -24.01 0.42
CA GLU A 164 3.13 -24.76 1.58
C GLU A 164 2.08 -24.63 2.69
N PRO A 165 1.47 -25.75 3.16
CA PRO A 165 0.44 -25.72 4.18
C PRO A 165 0.96 -25.12 5.48
N GLN A 166 0.44 -23.97 5.91
CA GLN A 166 0.78 -23.33 7.19
C GLN A 166 -0.28 -23.47 8.24
N ARG A 167 -1.48 -23.92 7.85
CA ARG A 167 -2.65 -24.06 8.73
C ARG A 167 -2.92 -25.51 9.11
N LEU A 168 -1.88 -26.24 9.45
CA LEU A 168 -1.97 -27.60 9.97
C LEU A 168 -2.31 -27.55 11.47
N THR A 169 -3.33 -28.27 11.91
CA THR A 169 -3.62 -28.39 13.35
C THR A 169 -3.38 -29.82 13.82
N ASP A 170 -2.63 -29.96 14.88
CA ASP A 170 -2.38 -31.24 15.55
C ASP A 170 -3.58 -31.74 16.37
N ASN A 171 -4.64 -30.93 16.54
CA ASN A 171 -5.68 -31.15 17.56
C ASN A 171 -7.04 -31.61 17.02
N GLY A 172 -7.14 -32.10 15.80
CA GLY A 172 -8.39 -32.63 15.22
C GLY A 172 -9.56 -31.62 15.09
N LYS A 173 -9.35 -30.33 15.41
CA LYS A 173 -10.33 -29.25 15.26
C LYS A 173 -10.19 -28.53 13.90
N GLY A 174 -9.86 -29.26 12.87
CA GLY A 174 -9.54 -28.75 11.54
C GLY A 174 -10.58 -27.82 10.90
N TYR A 175 -11.83 -27.83 11.34
CA TYR A 175 -12.88 -26.98 10.77
C TYR A 175 -12.59 -25.47 10.88
N SER A 176 -11.86 -25.04 11.90
CA SER A 176 -11.47 -23.63 12.06
C SER A 176 -10.39 -23.17 11.10
N MET A 177 -9.62 -24.09 10.52
CA MET A 177 -8.48 -23.77 9.65
C MET A 177 -8.89 -23.11 8.33
N GLY A 178 -10.00 -23.55 7.77
CA GLY A 178 -10.53 -22.99 6.52
C GLY A 178 -11.32 -21.69 6.71
N LYS A 179 -11.67 -21.32 7.95
CA LYS A 179 -12.44 -20.10 8.21
C LYS A 179 -11.54 -18.87 8.10
N LEU A 180 -11.91 -17.97 7.22
CA LEU A 180 -11.29 -16.66 7.11
C LEU A 180 -12.12 -15.60 7.83
N SER A 181 -11.49 -14.51 8.20
CA SER A 181 -12.14 -13.39 8.87
C SER A 181 -13.25 -12.79 8.00
N CYS A 182 -14.47 -12.74 8.51
CA CYS A 182 -15.57 -12.06 7.84
C CYS A 182 -15.28 -10.57 7.63
N LEU A 183 -14.58 -9.95 8.57
CA LEU A 183 -14.13 -8.57 8.43
C LEU A 183 -13.18 -8.41 7.23
N ALA A 184 -12.26 -9.36 7.00
CA ALA A 184 -11.39 -9.32 5.83
C ALA A 184 -12.18 -9.44 4.52
N MET A 185 -13.24 -10.26 4.51
CA MET A 185 -14.14 -10.38 3.35
C MET A 185 -14.94 -9.09 3.11
N ASP A 186 -15.41 -8.44 4.15
CA ASP A 186 -16.15 -7.18 4.04
C ASP A 186 -15.25 -6.02 3.61
N GLU A 187 -14.04 -5.95 4.15
CA GLU A 187 -13.01 -5.01 3.68
C GLU A 187 -12.64 -5.25 2.22
N PHE A 188 -12.55 -6.51 1.79
CA PHE A 188 -12.29 -6.84 0.39
C PHE A 188 -13.42 -6.34 -0.52
N LYS A 189 -14.70 -6.61 -0.18
CA LYS A 189 -15.88 -6.11 -0.92
C LYS A 189 -15.87 -4.58 -1.02
N ALA A 190 -15.62 -3.90 0.09
CA ALA A 190 -15.53 -2.45 0.13
C ALA A 190 -14.38 -1.91 -0.72
N ASN A 191 -13.21 -2.54 -0.68
CA ASN A 191 -12.08 -2.16 -1.50
C ASN A 191 -12.35 -2.36 -2.99
N MET A 192 -13.05 -3.44 -3.37
CA MET A 192 -13.50 -3.66 -4.74
C MET A 192 -14.45 -2.56 -5.21
N GLU A 193 -15.42 -2.16 -4.36
CA GLU A 193 -16.32 -1.04 -4.64
C GLU A 193 -15.56 0.28 -4.79
N LEU A 194 -14.61 0.57 -3.91
CA LEU A 194 -13.78 1.77 -3.97
C LEU A 194 -12.80 1.79 -5.16
N CYS A 195 -12.31 0.63 -5.60
CA CYS A 195 -11.50 0.54 -6.82
C CYS A 195 -12.29 0.87 -8.07
N ALA A 196 -13.58 0.62 -8.03
CA ALA A 196 -14.51 0.94 -9.10
C ALA A 196 -14.80 2.44 -9.21
N THR A 197 -14.57 3.20 -8.17
CA THR A 197 -14.65 4.66 -8.20
C THR A 197 -13.25 5.25 -8.41
N ASP A 198 -13.16 6.52 -8.76
CA ASP A 198 -11.87 7.24 -8.79
C ASP A 198 -11.20 7.37 -7.41
N PHE A 199 -11.77 6.70 -6.40
CA PHE A 199 -11.33 6.82 -5.01
C PHE A 199 -9.83 6.52 -4.86
N LYS A 200 -9.34 5.43 -5.45
CA LYS A 200 -7.95 5.02 -5.34
C LYS A 200 -6.99 6.05 -5.96
N ALA A 201 -7.32 6.54 -7.16
CA ALA A 201 -6.53 7.59 -7.81
C ALA A 201 -6.59 8.90 -7.00
N ARG A 202 -7.78 9.25 -6.48
CA ARG A 202 -7.99 10.41 -5.62
C ARG A 202 -7.23 10.27 -4.30
N GLU A 203 -7.27 9.13 -3.64
CA GLU A 203 -6.53 8.83 -2.40
C GLU A 203 -5.03 9.01 -2.60
N ILE A 204 -4.47 8.43 -3.69
CA ILE A 204 -3.05 8.55 -4.02
C ILE A 204 -2.69 10.02 -4.24
N ARG A 205 -3.48 10.75 -5.01
CA ARG A 205 -3.28 12.17 -5.29
C ARG A 205 -3.30 13.02 -4.02
N ILE A 206 -4.33 12.84 -3.17
CA ILE A 206 -4.46 13.57 -1.90
C ILE A 206 -3.24 13.29 -1.01
N ARG A 207 -2.85 12.04 -0.88
CA ARG A 207 -1.69 11.65 -0.07
C ARG A 207 -0.40 12.22 -0.63
N THR A 208 -0.19 12.16 -1.93
CA THR A 208 1.00 12.73 -2.59
C THR A 208 1.06 14.24 -2.40
N ASN A 209 -0.07 14.93 -2.60
CA ASN A 209 -0.15 16.37 -2.37
C ASN A 209 0.14 16.73 -0.90
N LEU A 210 -0.45 15.99 0.05
CA LEU A 210 -0.23 16.24 1.46
C LEU A 210 1.26 16.09 1.84
N ILE A 211 1.93 15.08 1.33
CA ILE A 211 3.36 14.86 1.54
C ILE A 211 4.20 15.97 0.87
N LYS A 212 3.84 16.36 -0.34
CA LYS A 212 4.49 17.46 -1.07
C LYS A 212 4.36 18.78 -0.30
N GLU A 213 3.14 19.15 0.07
CA GLU A 213 2.87 20.37 0.85
C GLU A 213 3.57 20.33 2.22
N ALA A 214 3.65 19.16 2.86
CA ALA A 214 4.41 19.01 4.09
C ALA A 214 5.90 19.30 3.90
N ASN A 215 6.49 18.83 2.80
CA ASN A 215 7.88 19.15 2.45
C ASN A 215 8.06 20.65 2.19
N GLU A 216 7.18 21.25 1.38
CA GLU A 216 7.24 22.67 1.09
C GLU A 216 7.08 23.53 2.36
N ALA A 217 6.27 23.06 3.32
CA ALA A 217 6.09 23.75 4.59
C ALA A 217 7.32 23.75 5.49
N PHE A 218 8.16 22.73 5.39
CA PHE A 218 9.47 22.82 6.01
C PHE A 218 10.25 24.00 5.44
N ASN A 219 10.02 24.38 4.19
CA ASN A 219 10.67 25.49 3.53
C ASN A 219 10.18 26.87 3.99
N GLU A 220 8.92 26.99 4.26
CA GLU A 220 8.29 28.27 4.59
C GLU A 220 8.36 28.59 6.09
N VAL A 221 8.55 27.56 6.93
CA VAL A 221 8.51 27.76 8.39
C VAL A 221 9.89 28.15 8.93
N SER A 222 10.15 29.44 8.99
CA SER A 222 11.26 30.03 9.76
C SER A 222 11.12 29.88 11.30
N SER A 223 10.36 28.88 11.76
CA SER A 223 10.04 28.71 13.17
C SER A 223 11.22 28.16 13.95
N LEU A 224 11.78 28.99 14.82
CA LEU A 224 12.76 28.60 15.81
C LEU A 224 12.31 27.37 16.63
N LYS A 225 11.00 27.23 16.83
CA LYS A 225 10.41 26.09 17.54
C LYS A 225 10.57 24.79 16.80
N LEU A 226 10.27 24.74 15.50
CA LEU A 226 10.45 23.55 14.67
C LEU A 226 11.92 23.12 14.65
N LYS A 227 12.82 24.09 14.46
CA LYS A 227 14.26 23.84 14.49
C LYS A 227 14.70 23.26 15.83
N SER A 228 14.27 23.84 16.96
CA SER A 228 14.56 23.31 18.28
C SER A 228 14.06 21.88 18.49
N MET A 229 12.87 21.56 17.95
CA MET A 229 12.31 20.20 18.03
C MET A 229 13.16 19.20 17.23
N LEU A 230 13.62 19.58 16.03
CA LEU A 230 14.45 18.74 15.17
C LEU A 230 15.85 18.52 15.76
N VAL A 231 16.48 19.57 16.33
CA VAL A 231 17.75 19.45 17.06
C VAL A 231 17.63 18.49 18.24
N LYS A 232 16.58 18.65 19.05
CA LYS A 232 16.33 17.72 20.16
C LYS A 232 16.14 16.28 19.70
N LEU A 233 15.45 16.08 18.59
CA LEU A 233 15.27 14.76 18.00
C LEU A 233 16.61 14.17 17.54
N SER A 234 17.39 14.95 16.77
CA SER A 234 18.67 14.50 16.21
C SER A 234 19.71 14.12 17.26
N ASN A 235 19.68 14.78 18.42
CA ASN A 235 20.56 14.47 19.54
C ASN A 235 20.23 13.13 20.21
N ASN A 236 19.00 12.66 20.05
CA ASN A 236 18.54 11.39 20.62
C ASN A 236 18.65 10.23 19.62
N PHE A 237 19.16 10.46 18.41
CA PHE A 237 19.33 9.38 17.44
C PHE A 237 20.37 8.37 17.91
N PRO A 238 20.10 7.07 17.72
CA PRO A 238 21.09 6.04 17.98
C PRO A 238 22.35 6.30 17.17
N PRO A 239 23.52 5.97 17.72
CA PRO A 239 24.81 6.22 17.09
C PRO A 239 25.03 5.37 15.83
N GLU A 240 24.40 4.20 15.77
CA GLU A 240 24.57 3.21 14.70
C GLU A 240 23.21 2.68 14.19
N GLY A 241 23.19 2.20 12.95
CA GLY A 241 22.04 1.58 12.34
C GLY A 241 21.28 2.48 11.37
N HIS A 242 20.42 1.86 10.57
CA HIS A 242 19.53 2.58 9.65
C HIS A 242 18.40 3.25 10.40
N LEU A 243 18.25 4.56 10.20
CA LEU A 243 17.21 5.36 10.84
C LEU A 243 15.99 5.43 9.93
N TYR A 244 14.94 4.69 10.27
CA TYR A 244 13.64 4.77 9.60
C TYR A 244 12.51 4.66 10.62
N TYR A 245 11.38 5.27 10.33
CA TYR A 245 10.28 5.47 11.29
C TYR A 245 9.82 4.17 11.99
N ASN A 246 9.75 3.04 11.25
CA ASN A 246 9.35 1.74 11.80
C ASN A 246 10.51 0.92 12.37
N GLY A 247 11.73 1.45 12.39
CA GLY A 247 12.90 0.76 12.98
C GLY A 247 12.69 0.48 14.47
N GLU A 248 13.15 -0.66 14.94
CA GLU A 248 13.11 -1.03 16.36
C GLU A 248 13.90 -0.03 17.20
N ASN A 249 15.07 0.38 16.69
CA ASN A 249 15.94 1.37 17.31
C ASN A 249 15.31 2.79 17.38
N MET A 250 14.23 3.05 16.65
CA MET A 250 13.52 4.33 16.60
C MET A 250 12.19 4.32 17.37
N GLU A 251 11.81 3.20 17.96
CA GLU A 251 10.50 3.04 18.62
C GLU A 251 10.26 4.08 19.73
N HIS A 252 11.24 4.30 20.56
CA HIS A 252 11.18 5.28 21.66
C HIS A 252 11.11 6.73 21.18
N LEU A 253 11.49 7.01 19.92
CA LEU A 253 11.47 8.36 19.31
C LEU A 253 10.19 8.62 18.51
N ARG A 254 9.37 7.60 18.18
CA ARG A 254 8.12 7.77 17.42
C ARG A 254 7.21 8.86 17.99
N PRO A 255 6.94 8.93 19.31
CA PRO A 255 6.09 9.98 19.85
C PRO A 255 6.64 11.39 19.61
N GLN A 256 7.97 11.55 19.62
CA GLN A 256 8.61 12.84 19.35
C GLN A 256 8.53 13.17 17.84
N ILE A 257 8.72 12.19 16.96
CA ILE A 257 8.60 12.33 15.51
C ILE A 257 7.16 12.71 15.15
N ASP A 258 6.16 12.03 15.74
CA ASP A 258 4.74 12.28 15.50
C ASP A 258 4.34 13.69 15.96
N LYS A 259 4.87 14.14 17.09
CA LYS A 259 4.67 15.52 17.59
C LYS A 259 5.21 16.58 16.62
N ILE A 260 6.35 16.30 15.97
CA ILE A 260 6.90 17.18 14.93
C ILE A 260 6.02 17.14 13.68
N SER A 261 5.58 15.97 13.26
CA SER A 261 4.65 15.79 12.15
C SER A 261 3.34 16.54 12.40
N ASP A 262 2.77 16.44 13.60
CA ASP A 262 1.58 17.18 14.01
C ASP A 262 1.80 18.70 14.01
N TYR A 263 2.97 19.14 14.44
CA TYR A 263 3.30 20.56 14.41
C TYR A 263 3.24 21.10 12.98
N ILE A 264 3.82 20.40 12.02
CA ILE A 264 3.82 20.77 10.61
C ILE A 264 2.40 20.76 10.05
N LEU A 265 1.64 19.71 10.32
CA LEU A 265 0.24 19.56 9.86
C LEU A 265 -0.70 20.66 10.40
N LYS A 266 -0.35 21.32 11.49
CA LYS A 266 -1.19 22.36 12.13
C LYS A 266 -0.85 23.79 11.71
N HIS A 267 0.39 24.06 11.33
CA HIS A 267 0.87 25.44 11.20
C HIS A 267 0.91 25.99 9.78
N ASN A 268 0.55 25.18 8.78
CA ASN A 268 0.43 25.64 7.40
C ASN A 268 -1.00 25.44 6.91
N TYR A 269 -1.59 26.49 6.33
CA TYR A 269 -2.99 26.46 5.87
C TYR A 269 -3.21 25.55 4.66
N LYS A 270 -2.23 25.47 3.74
CA LYS A 270 -2.31 24.57 2.58
C LYS A 270 -2.33 23.11 3.03
N ILE A 271 -1.46 22.76 3.96
CA ILE A 271 -1.42 21.42 4.55
C ILE A 271 -2.72 21.10 5.29
N LYS A 272 -3.27 22.06 6.02
CA LYS A 272 -4.54 21.87 6.72
C LYS A 272 -5.67 21.53 5.75
N ARG A 273 -5.69 22.15 4.57
CA ARG A 273 -6.67 21.84 3.51
C ARG A 273 -6.46 20.41 2.98
N GLU A 274 -5.24 20.04 2.63
CA GLU A 274 -4.93 18.68 2.14
C GLU A 274 -5.18 17.62 3.24
N LYS A 275 -4.92 17.95 4.50
CA LYS A 275 -5.26 17.08 5.64
C LYS A 275 -6.78 16.88 5.77
N ASN A 276 -7.59 17.90 5.54
CA ASN A 276 -9.05 17.76 5.53
C ASN A 276 -9.49 16.81 4.41
N TYR A 277 -8.98 16.98 3.18
CA TYR A 277 -9.27 16.05 2.08
C TYR A 277 -8.86 14.61 2.41
N PHE A 278 -7.71 14.45 3.07
CA PHE A 278 -7.28 13.12 3.52
C PHE A 278 -8.23 12.54 4.58
N THR A 279 -8.67 13.36 5.53
CA THR A 279 -9.63 12.93 6.56
C THR A 279 -10.98 12.55 5.96
N ASP A 280 -11.46 13.32 4.98
CA ASP A 280 -12.71 13.03 4.27
C ASP A 280 -12.59 11.72 3.48
N ALA A 281 -11.46 11.49 2.81
CA ALA A 281 -11.20 10.22 2.12
C ALA A 281 -11.11 9.03 3.09
N LEU A 282 -10.51 9.21 4.27
CA LEU A 282 -10.51 8.20 5.33
C LEU A 282 -11.93 7.84 5.76
N LYS A 283 -12.76 8.87 5.97
CA LYS A 283 -14.13 8.70 6.39
C LYS A 283 -14.95 7.98 5.31
N GLU A 284 -14.85 8.40 4.05
CA GLU A 284 -15.53 7.74 2.92
C GLU A 284 -15.18 6.25 2.86
N LYS A 285 -13.90 5.93 3.00
CA LYS A 285 -13.43 4.54 3.01
C LYS A 285 -13.97 3.75 4.20
N GLN A 286 -13.93 4.34 5.39
CA GLN A 286 -14.46 3.71 6.59
C GLN A 286 -15.98 3.50 6.49
N ASP A 287 -16.72 4.51 6.03
CA ASP A 287 -18.18 4.41 5.85
C ASP A 287 -18.56 3.31 4.85
N THR A 288 -17.77 3.17 3.75
CA THR A 288 -17.98 2.09 2.78
C THR A 288 -17.76 0.72 3.40
N ILE A 289 -16.71 0.55 4.18
CA ILE A 289 -16.42 -0.72 4.88
C ILE A 289 -17.51 -1.03 5.92
N ASP A 290 -17.89 -0.04 6.70
CA ASP A 290 -18.92 -0.18 7.74
C ASP A 290 -20.29 -0.54 7.15
N LYS A 291 -20.60 -0.05 5.94
CA LYS A 291 -21.79 -0.46 5.18
C LYS A 291 -21.83 -1.97 4.96
N TYR A 292 -20.72 -2.60 4.60
CA TYR A 292 -20.63 -4.06 4.43
C TYR A 292 -20.64 -4.79 5.76
N CYS A 293 -19.90 -4.34 6.77
CA CYS A 293 -19.84 -4.95 8.10
C CYS A 293 -21.20 -4.95 8.80
N LYS A 294 -21.93 -3.84 8.75
CA LYS A 294 -23.26 -3.73 9.38
C LYS A 294 -24.28 -4.70 8.80
N ARG A 295 -24.22 -4.95 7.47
CA ARG A 295 -25.12 -5.91 6.82
C ARG A 295 -24.97 -7.33 7.35
N ASN A 296 -23.77 -7.72 7.72
CA ASN A 296 -23.47 -9.06 8.24
C ASN A 296 -23.63 -9.17 9.75
N GLY A 297 -24.10 -8.12 10.42
CA GLY A 297 -24.38 -8.12 11.86
C GLY A 297 -23.13 -8.10 12.74
N TYR A 298 -21.97 -7.74 12.20
CA TYR A 298 -20.75 -7.65 12.99
C TYR A 298 -20.68 -6.36 13.79
N LYS A 299 -20.31 -6.49 15.06
CA LYS A 299 -20.01 -5.36 15.95
C LYS A 299 -18.60 -4.82 15.78
N GLN A 300 -17.74 -5.54 15.05
CA GLN A 300 -16.33 -5.20 14.91
C GLN A 300 -16.17 -4.20 13.75
N THR A 301 -15.62 -3.04 14.06
CA THR A 301 -15.29 -2.03 13.07
C THR A 301 -13.93 -2.31 12.44
N SER A 302 -13.78 -1.98 11.16
CA SER A 302 -12.51 -2.07 10.46
C SER A 302 -11.48 -1.08 11.01
N THR A 303 -10.23 -1.49 11.07
CA THR A 303 -9.09 -0.63 11.45
C THR A 303 -8.37 -0.01 10.24
N ILE A 304 -9.02 0.01 9.07
CA ILE A 304 -8.37 0.44 7.83
C ILE A 304 -8.08 1.95 7.84
N GLY A 305 -8.94 2.75 8.47
CA GLY A 305 -8.70 4.17 8.71
C GLY A 305 -7.44 4.39 9.53
N ASP A 306 -7.27 3.62 10.60
CA ASP A 306 -6.08 3.65 11.44
C ASP A 306 -4.82 3.25 10.67
N GLN A 307 -4.92 2.26 9.77
CA GLN A 307 -3.80 1.83 8.94
C GLN A 307 -3.37 2.91 7.95
N MET A 308 -4.31 3.58 7.30
CA MET A 308 -4.02 4.71 6.41
C MET A 308 -3.38 5.88 7.16
N GLN A 309 -3.89 6.18 8.35
CA GLN A 309 -3.30 7.21 9.21
C GLN A 309 -1.88 6.83 9.65
N LYS A 310 -1.64 5.58 10.05
CA LYS A 310 -0.30 5.07 10.36
C LYS A 310 0.65 5.17 9.17
N ASP A 311 0.20 4.85 7.94
CA ASP A 311 1.02 5.02 6.72
C ASP A 311 1.37 6.49 6.47
N LEU A 312 0.44 7.41 6.69
CA LEU A 312 0.71 8.84 6.61
C LEU A 312 1.80 9.27 7.60
N TYR A 313 1.64 8.91 8.89
CA TYR A 313 2.64 9.25 9.91
C TYR A 313 4.00 8.59 9.66
N ARG A 314 4.02 7.36 9.12
CA ARG A 314 5.26 6.71 8.69
C ARG A 314 6.00 7.51 7.61
N ARG A 315 5.27 8.07 6.63
CA ARG A 315 5.85 8.88 5.55
C ARG A 315 6.33 10.24 6.05
N LEU A 316 5.49 10.93 6.83
CA LEU A 316 5.86 12.20 7.47
C LEU A 316 7.05 12.00 8.41
N GLY A 317 7.06 10.93 9.20
CA GLY A 317 8.17 10.58 10.07
C GLY A 317 9.48 10.33 9.32
N GLY A 318 9.40 9.71 8.12
CA GLY A 318 10.57 9.58 7.25
C GLY A 318 11.16 10.95 6.84
N ILE A 319 10.30 11.93 6.56
CA ILE A 319 10.73 13.30 6.25
C ILE A 319 11.39 13.94 7.50
N VAL A 320 10.71 13.87 8.63
CA VAL A 320 11.22 14.44 9.92
C VAL A 320 12.59 13.86 10.27
N ILE A 321 12.78 12.55 10.12
CA ILE A 321 14.05 11.88 10.39
C ILE A 321 15.16 12.43 9.47
N LYS A 322 14.88 12.52 8.18
CA LYS A 322 15.85 13.05 7.20
C LYS A 322 16.23 14.49 7.54
N GLN A 323 15.25 15.34 7.89
CA GLN A 323 15.48 16.71 8.29
C GLN A 323 16.36 16.81 9.54
N ALA A 324 16.07 15.99 10.54
CA ALA A 324 16.87 15.94 11.75
C ALA A 324 18.31 15.45 11.49
N LEU A 325 18.51 14.53 10.55
CA LEU A 325 19.85 14.08 10.13
C LEU A 325 20.66 15.16 9.42
N GLU A 326 20.03 15.93 8.55
CA GLU A 326 20.70 17.08 7.91
C GLU A 326 21.15 18.12 8.96
N ILE A 327 20.31 18.40 9.95
CA ILE A 327 20.73 19.27 11.09
C ILE A 327 21.96 18.71 11.77
N LYS A 328 21.93 17.43 12.12
CA LYS A 328 23.05 16.79 12.82
C LYS A 328 24.34 16.87 12.03
N LYS A 329 24.27 16.66 10.72
CA LYS A 329 25.43 16.78 9.81
C LYS A 329 26.00 18.19 9.84
N LEU A 330 25.14 19.20 9.68
CA LEU A 330 25.56 20.60 9.71
C LEU A 330 26.14 21.04 11.04
N GLU A 331 25.58 20.55 12.15
CA GLU A 331 26.13 20.82 13.50
C GLU A 331 27.51 20.17 13.69
N LEU A 332 27.73 18.98 13.14
CA LEU A 332 29.03 18.31 13.16
C LEU A 332 30.07 19.06 12.30
N GLU A 333 29.71 19.45 11.09
CA GLU A 333 30.58 20.24 10.20
C GLU A 333 30.95 21.59 10.83
N ARG A 334 29.97 22.22 11.52
CA ARG A 334 30.21 23.43 12.31
C ARG A 334 31.22 23.22 13.41
N THR A 335 31.11 22.14 14.18
CA THR A 335 32.04 21.87 15.27
C THR A 335 33.44 21.62 14.77
N GLN A 336 33.62 20.99 13.63
CA GLN A 336 34.91 20.77 12.99
C GLN A 336 35.52 22.07 12.44
N LEU A 337 34.71 22.96 11.85
CA LEU A 337 35.15 24.27 11.36
C LEU A 337 35.49 25.22 12.52
N ASN A 338 34.74 25.21 13.61
CA ASN A 338 34.96 26.04 14.78
C ASN A 338 36.26 25.71 15.54
N ALA A 339 36.74 24.47 15.44
CA ALA A 339 38.03 24.09 15.98
C ALA A 339 39.20 24.80 15.27
N LYS A 340 38.98 25.32 14.09
CA LYS A 340 40.00 26.01 13.26
C LYS A 340 39.99 27.54 13.36
N TYR A 341 38.92 28.15 13.86
CA TYR A 341 38.79 29.61 13.84
C TYR A 341 38.27 30.19 15.18
N LYS A 342 39.02 31.15 15.72
CA LYS A 342 38.78 31.83 17.02
C LYS A 342 37.42 32.52 17.13
N MET A 343 36.97 32.63 18.37
CA MET A 343 35.61 32.99 18.84
C MET A 343 34.94 34.25 18.23
N GLU A 344 35.69 35.26 17.79
CA GLU A 344 35.09 36.50 17.27
C GLU A 344 34.34 36.34 15.93
N LYS A 345 34.72 35.39 15.14
CA LYS A 345 34.04 35.08 13.89
C LYS A 345 32.85 34.10 14.07
N ALA A 346 32.68 33.52 15.22
CA ALA A 346 31.58 32.57 15.49
C ALA A 346 30.20 33.26 15.49
N MET A 347 30.13 34.53 15.88
CA MET A 347 28.84 35.24 15.95
C MET A 347 28.29 35.63 14.57
N GLN A 348 29.13 36.01 13.63
CA GLN A 348 28.73 36.26 12.22
C GLN A 348 28.37 34.98 11.52
N ARG A 349 29.09 33.89 11.84
CA ARG A 349 28.79 32.56 11.30
C ARG A 349 27.48 31.96 11.87
N LYS A 350 27.12 32.34 13.11
CA LYS A 350 25.84 31.94 13.71
C LYS A 350 24.63 32.49 12.93
N LYS A 351 24.72 33.74 12.45
CA LYS A 351 23.69 34.33 11.57
C LYS A 351 23.61 33.64 10.20
N MET A 352 24.76 33.36 9.58
CA MET A 352 24.83 32.69 8.29
C MET A 352 24.32 31.26 8.41
N SER A 353 24.67 30.58 9.46
CA SER A 353 24.18 29.25 9.75
C SER A 353 22.66 29.19 10.02
N GLN A 354 22.08 30.21 10.65
CA GLN A 354 20.63 30.26 10.81
C GLN A 354 19.90 30.41 9.49
N LEU A 355 20.46 31.22 8.59
CA LEU A 355 19.95 31.33 7.21
C LEU A 355 20.19 30.06 6.41
N LEU A 356 21.37 29.46 6.54
CA LEU A 356 21.68 28.19 5.91
C LEU A 356 20.74 27.09 6.39
N ASP A 357 20.54 27.02 7.68
CA ASP A 357 19.62 26.10 8.30
C ASP A 357 18.19 26.31 7.81
N GLN A 358 17.72 27.54 7.74
CA GLN A 358 16.42 27.86 7.18
C GLN A 358 16.28 27.42 5.73
N CYS A 359 17.32 27.54 4.98
CA CYS A 359 17.30 27.19 3.58
C CYS A 359 17.45 25.68 3.30
N ILE A 360 18.29 24.99 4.04
CA ILE A 360 18.57 23.56 3.82
C ILE A 360 17.38 22.70 4.16
N TYR A 361 16.65 23.06 5.17
CA TYR A 361 15.52 22.28 5.60
C TYR A 361 14.52 22.03 4.59
N LEU A 362 14.61 22.70 3.72
CA LEU A 362 13.44 22.96 3.07
C LEU A 362 13.20 22.16 1.89
N ASN A 363 13.98 21.64 1.28
CA ASN A 363 13.60 21.18 0.00
C ASN A 363 13.99 19.79 -0.33
N ARG A 364 14.02 18.86 0.31
CA ARG A 364 14.60 17.78 -0.38
C ARG A 364 14.58 16.40 0.07
N LEU A 365 13.52 16.10 0.46
CA LEU A 365 13.63 14.89 1.20
C LEU A 365 12.83 13.72 0.70
N VAL A 366 12.16 13.86 -0.37
CA VAL A 366 11.22 12.80 -0.74
C VAL A 366 11.28 12.40 -2.21
N GLU A 367 11.85 13.18 -3.06
CA GLU A 367 11.92 12.84 -4.48
C GLU A 367 13.36 12.86 -4.99
N TYR A 368 13.67 11.88 -5.82
CA TYR A 368 15.00 11.71 -6.46
C TYR A 368 15.48 12.98 -7.21
N GLU A 369 14.54 13.74 -7.77
CA GLU A 369 14.80 15.05 -8.38
C GLU A 369 15.24 16.12 -7.36
N ALA A 370 14.86 15.96 -6.11
CA ALA A 370 15.22 16.87 -5.06
C ALA A 370 16.70 16.79 -4.64
N ILE A 371 17.39 15.70 -4.93
CA ILE A 371 18.84 15.60 -4.65
C ILE A 371 19.64 16.51 -5.56
N HIS A 372 19.29 16.60 -6.84
CA HIS A 372 19.98 17.47 -7.80
C HIS A 372 19.83 18.96 -7.45
N SER A 373 18.61 19.38 -7.14
CA SER A 373 18.39 20.77 -6.74
C SER A 373 19.02 21.11 -5.37
N PHE A 374 19.39 20.10 -4.54
CA PHE A 374 20.14 20.32 -3.30
C PHE A 374 21.63 20.56 -3.52
N GLN A 375 22.21 19.89 -4.43
CA GLN A 375 23.61 20.13 -4.79
C GLN A 375 23.78 21.55 -5.36
N GLU A 376 22.81 21.96 -6.20
CA GLU A 376 22.79 23.31 -6.77
C GLU A 376 22.58 24.40 -5.72
N PHE A 377 21.71 24.15 -4.73
CA PHE A 377 21.44 25.07 -3.64
C PHE A 377 22.65 25.23 -2.68
N ILE A 378 23.31 24.14 -2.30
CA ILE A 378 24.53 24.19 -1.49
C ILE A 378 25.64 24.93 -2.22
N LYS A 379 25.80 24.67 -3.51
CA LYS A 379 26.78 25.36 -4.36
C LYS A 379 26.56 26.88 -4.36
N ASN A 380 25.32 27.30 -4.50
CA ASN A 380 24.96 28.72 -4.45
C ASN A 380 25.23 29.35 -3.07
N LEU A 381 25.00 28.62 -1.98
CA LEU A 381 25.29 29.10 -0.62
C LEU A 381 26.80 29.16 -0.33
N GLU A 382 27.56 28.22 -0.85
CA GLU A 382 29.02 28.23 -0.78
C GLU A 382 29.58 29.40 -1.60
N GLU A 383 29.02 29.68 -2.79
CA GLU A 383 29.38 30.83 -3.60
C GLU A 383 29.04 32.16 -2.89
N VAL A 384 27.86 32.27 -2.29
CA VAL A 384 27.44 33.44 -1.50
C VAL A 384 28.33 33.61 -0.27
N HIS A 385 28.63 32.52 0.41
CA HIS A 385 29.53 32.52 1.55
C HIS A 385 30.95 32.92 1.16
N PHE A 386 31.47 32.36 0.06
CA PHE A 386 32.78 32.69 -0.49
C PHE A 386 32.86 34.16 -0.92
N LYS A 387 31.80 34.66 -1.59
CA LYS A 387 31.71 36.06 -2.01
C LYS A 387 31.71 37.01 -0.80
N ARG A 388 31.01 36.65 0.26
CA ARG A 388 30.95 37.44 1.51
C ARG A 388 32.26 37.40 2.26
N LEU A 389 32.94 36.25 2.32
CA LEU A 389 34.28 36.14 2.89
C LEU A 389 35.30 36.94 2.11
N LYS A 390 35.11 37.06 0.78
CA LYS A 390 35.91 37.88 -0.10
C LYS A 390 35.64 39.38 0.11
N GLU A 391 34.39 39.78 0.23
CA GLU A 391 33.99 41.16 0.56
C GLU A 391 34.48 41.60 1.96
N GLU A 392 34.56 40.66 2.91
CA GLU A 392 35.10 40.88 4.25
C GLU A 392 36.63 40.79 4.35
N GLY A 393 37.31 40.59 3.21
CA GLY A 393 38.80 40.54 3.10
C GLY A 393 39.42 39.29 3.74
N LEU A 394 38.65 38.26 3.91
CA LEU A 394 39.04 37.04 4.66
C LEU A 394 39.63 35.95 3.73
N ILE A 395 39.51 36.08 2.41
CA ILE A 395 40.09 35.20 1.40
C ILE A 395 40.68 36.08 0.28
N GLN A 396 41.94 35.87 -0.02
CA GLN A 396 42.60 36.46 -1.21
C GLN A 396 42.35 35.57 -2.46
N GLU A 397 42.32 36.18 -3.63
CA GLU A 397 42.25 35.46 -4.91
C GLU A 397 43.55 34.68 -5.11
N ASP A 398 43.58 33.44 -4.72
CA ASP A 398 44.55 32.50 -5.27
C ASP A 398 43.79 31.45 -6.11
N GLY A 399 44.18 31.50 -7.36
CA GLY A 399 44.00 30.55 -8.44
C GLY A 399 42.96 29.47 -8.32
N GLY A 400 42.02 29.55 -9.22
CA GLY A 400 41.23 28.48 -9.83
C GLY A 400 41.10 27.18 -9.08
N TYR A 401 40.00 26.99 -8.36
CA TYR A 401 39.49 25.64 -8.13
C TYR A 401 38.49 25.30 -9.24
N GLU A 402 38.98 24.58 -10.27
CA GLU A 402 38.10 23.73 -11.06
C GLU A 402 37.58 22.62 -10.17
N MET A 403 36.28 22.68 -9.81
CA MET A 403 35.61 21.55 -9.20
C MET A 403 35.28 20.56 -10.34
N GLU A 404 36.02 19.47 -10.42
CA GLU A 404 35.57 18.28 -11.13
C GLU A 404 34.35 17.67 -10.38
N MET A 405 33.31 17.49 -11.17
CA MET A 405 32.08 16.79 -10.74
C MET A 405 32.32 15.30 -10.53
#